data_5d2de11b426149c3c5287ec0ca86e28b
#
_entry.id   5d2de11b426149c3c5287ec0ca86e28b
#
_cell.length_a   1.000
_cell.length_b   1.000
_cell.length_c   1.000
_cell.angle_alpha   90.00
_cell.angle_beta   90.00
_cell.angle_gamma   90.00
#
_symmetry.space_group_name_H-M   'P 1'
#
loop_
_entity.id
_entity.type
_entity.pdbx_description
1 polymer ?
#
loop_
_entity_poly.entity_id
_entity_poly.type
_entity_poly.pdbx_seq_one_letter_code
_entity_poly.pdbx_strand_id
1 'polypeptide(L)'
;LAKEVIDRIRKAEDDLDAAQVRAKEDAAAIVKKAGDDAKDLRRQRLDAAKKRAAETISEAERKAASITEKAKVDGASLTRQLKDNAKAKESVAVNKVIEALV
;
A
#
# COMPACT_ATOMS: atom_id res chain seq x y z
N LEU A 1 -23.93 -70.60 -12.35
CA LEU A 1 -23.49 -70.13 -11.01
C LEU A 1 -22.08 -69.56 -11.03
N ALA A 2 -21.10 -70.31 -11.60
CA ALA A 2 -19.74 -69.83 -11.71
C ALA A 2 -19.61 -68.59 -12.60
N LYS A 3 -20.33 -68.52 -13.69
CA LYS A 3 -20.38 -67.35 -14.58
C LYS A 3 -20.89 -66.12 -13.89
N GLU A 4 -21.95 -66.24 -13.11
CA GLU A 4 -22.55 -65.15 -12.35
C GLU A 4 -21.55 -64.53 -11.33
N VAL A 5 -20.80 -65.38 -10.65
CA VAL A 5 -19.78 -65.00 -9.70
C VAL A 5 -18.64 -64.25 -10.41
N ILE A 6 -18.17 -64.78 -11.55
CA ILE A 6 -17.12 -64.16 -12.37
C ILE A 6 -17.58 -62.77 -12.87
N ASP A 7 -18.81 -62.69 -13.34
CA ASP A 7 -19.37 -61.44 -13.84
C ASP A 7 -19.48 -60.37 -12.75
N ARG A 8 -19.84 -60.77 -11.52
CA ARG A 8 -19.86 -59.88 -10.37
C ARG A 8 -18.47 -59.39 -9.98
N ILE A 9 -17.48 -60.26 -10.03
CA ILE A 9 -16.08 -59.90 -9.73
C ILE A 9 -15.56 -58.91 -10.78
N ARG A 10 -15.81 -59.18 -12.05
CA ARG A 10 -15.41 -58.26 -13.14
C ARG A 10 -16.07 -56.90 -12.99
N LYS A 11 -17.37 -56.90 -12.71
CA LYS A 11 -18.07 -55.63 -12.46
C LYS A 11 -17.49 -54.85 -11.28
N ALA A 12 -17.19 -55.54 -10.18
CA ALA A 12 -16.57 -54.91 -9.02
C ALA A 12 -15.19 -54.36 -9.35
N GLU A 13 -14.38 -55.08 -10.15
CA GLU A 13 -13.08 -54.61 -10.61
C GLU A 13 -13.19 -53.40 -11.51
N ASP A 14 -14.15 -53.44 -12.48
CA ASP A 14 -14.41 -52.31 -13.39
C ASP A 14 -14.90 -51.09 -12.63
N ASP A 15 -15.79 -51.28 -11.66
CA ASP A 15 -16.30 -50.19 -10.82
C ASP A 15 -15.15 -49.57 -9.96
N LEU A 16 -14.24 -50.41 -9.45
CA LEU A 16 -13.07 -49.95 -8.69
C LEU A 16 -12.13 -49.15 -9.58
N ASP A 17 -11.81 -49.65 -10.78
CA ASP A 17 -10.96 -48.96 -11.74
C ASP A 17 -11.53 -47.60 -12.12
N ALA A 18 -12.85 -47.56 -12.41
CA ALA A 18 -13.55 -46.33 -12.73
C ALA A 18 -13.52 -45.34 -11.55
N ALA A 19 -13.71 -45.85 -10.33
CA ALA A 19 -13.61 -45.00 -9.11
C ALA A 19 -12.22 -44.46 -8.91
N GLN A 20 -11.19 -45.25 -9.17
CA GLN A 20 -9.78 -44.78 -9.05
C GLN A 20 -9.44 -43.68 -10.09
N VAL A 21 -9.89 -43.88 -11.34
CA VAL A 21 -9.72 -42.88 -12.42
C VAL A 21 -10.39 -41.58 -12.03
N ARG A 22 -11.64 -41.67 -11.58
CA ARG A 22 -12.39 -40.47 -11.14
C ARG A 22 -11.74 -39.77 -9.97
N ALA A 23 -11.26 -40.52 -8.97
CA ALA A 23 -10.57 -39.97 -7.82
C ALA A 23 -9.30 -39.22 -8.21
N LYS A 24 -8.53 -39.76 -9.18
CA LYS A 24 -7.33 -39.10 -9.72
C LYS A 24 -7.67 -37.82 -10.49
N GLU A 25 -8.73 -37.87 -11.30
CA GLU A 25 -9.20 -36.70 -12.04
C GLU A 25 -9.69 -35.60 -11.09
N ASP A 26 -10.48 -35.97 -10.08
CA ASP A 26 -10.99 -35.05 -9.08
C ASP A 26 -9.84 -34.45 -8.27
N ALA A 27 -8.86 -35.25 -7.86
CA ALA A 27 -7.67 -34.76 -7.15
C ALA A 27 -6.88 -33.78 -8.01
N ALA A 28 -6.65 -34.09 -9.28
CA ALA A 28 -5.98 -33.20 -10.23
C ALA A 28 -6.73 -31.89 -10.41
N ALA A 29 -8.04 -31.94 -10.52
CA ALA A 29 -8.90 -30.75 -10.63
C ALA A 29 -8.84 -29.88 -9.38
N ILE A 30 -8.87 -30.50 -8.20
CA ILE A 30 -8.74 -29.79 -6.92
C ILE A 30 -7.38 -29.09 -6.82
N VAL A 31 -6.31 -29.78 -7.14
CA VAL A 31 -4.93 -29.22 -7.11
C VAL A 31 -4.81 -28.05 -8.10
N LYS A 32 -5.32 -28.22 -9.30
CA LYS A 32 -5.32 -27.16 -10.30
C LYS A 32 -6.09 -25.94 -9.85
N LYS A 33 -7.30 -26.15 -9.32
CA LYS A 33 -8.13 -25.05 -8.81
C LYS A 33 -7.44 -24.32 -7.64
N ALA A 34 -6.87 -25.06 -6.71
CA ALA A 34 -6.13 -24.49 -5.59
C ALA A 34 -4.93 -23.64 -6.06
N GLY A 35 -4.22 -24.13 -7.10
CA GLY A 35 -3.11 -23.40 -7.70
C GLY A 35 -3.58 -22.09 -8.36
N ASP A 36 -4.67 -22.14 -9.12
CA ASP A 36 -5.26 -20.98 -9.79
C ASP A 36 -5.76 -19.96 -8.76
N ASP A 37 -6.47 -20.43 -7.74
CA ASP A 37 -6.95 -19.58 -6.63
C ASP A 37 -5.80 -18.92 -5.88
N ALA A 38 -4.71 -19.65 -5.65
CA ALA A 38 -3.52 -19.11 -5.00
C ALA A 38 -2.85 -18.01 -5.84
N LYS A 39 -2.77 -18.20 -7.15
CA LYS A 39 -2.25 -17.17 -8.08
C LYS A 39 -3.11 -15.93 -8.08
N ASP A 40 -4.42 -16.07 -8.13
CA ASP A 40 -5.36 -14.96 -8.09
C ASP A 40 -5.27 -14.19 -6.79
N LEU A 41 -5.22 -14.90 -5.67
CA LEU A 41 -5.06 -14.28 -4.35
C LEU A 41 -3.75 -13.51 -4.23
N ARG A 42 -2.65 -14.08 -4.73
CA ARG A 42 -1.34 -13.42 -4.75
C ARG A 42 -1.40 -12.12 -5.55
N ARG A 43 -2.01 -12.16 -6.74
CA ARG A 43 -2.18 -10.97 -7.59
C ARG A 43 -3.00 -9.91 -6.91
N GLN A 44 -4.14 -10.27 -6.31
CA GLN A 44 -5.00 -9.34 -5.59
C GLN A 44 -4.27 -8.69 -4.41
N ARG A 45 -3.52 -9.46 -3.64
CA ARG A 45 -2.74 -8.95 -2.52
C ARG A 45 -1.62 -8.03 -2.96
N LEU A 46 -0.95 -8.38 -4.06
CA LEU A 46 0.11 -7.55 -4.62
C LEU A 46 -0.44 -6.21 -5.12
N ASP A 47 -1.55 -6.24 -5.85
CA ASP A 47 -2.21 -5.04 -6.34
C ASP A 47 -2.69 -4.15 -5.19
N ALA A 48 -3.29 -4.74 -4.15
CA ALA A 48 -3.71 -4.02 -2.95
C ALA A 48 -2.52 -3.41 -2.20
N ALA A 49 -1.41 -4.14 -2.10
CA ALA A 49 -0.19 -3.62 -1.46
C ALA A 49 0.42 -2.46 -2.25
N LYS A 50 0.47 -2.56 -3.58
CA LYS A 50 0.94 -1.47 -4.45
C LYS A 50 0.07 -0.23 -4.32
N LYS A 51 -1.24 -0.42 -4.28
CA LYS A 51 -2.19 0.69 -4.09
C LYS A 51 -1.99 1.39 -2.75
N ARG A 52 -1.86 0.61 -1.67
CA ARG A 52 -1.60 1.18 -0.33
C ARG A 52 -0.26 1.90 -0.27
N ALA A 53 0.77 1.36 -0.90
CA ALA A 53 2.07 2.01 -0.97
C ALA A 53 1.99 3.35 -1.71
N ALA A 54 1.30 3.39 -2.85
CA ALA A 54 1.09 4.61 -3.62
C ALA A 54 0.29 5.66 -2.83
N GLU A 55 -0.74 5.25 -2.11
CA GLU A 55 -1.54 6.13 -1.24
C GLU A 55 -0.69 6.69 -0.08
N THR A 56 0.15 5.86 0.53
CA THR A 56 1.06 6.27 1.62
C THR A 56 2.08 7.29 1.12
N ILE A 57 2.67 7.06 -0.05
CA ILE A 57 3.63 7.99 -0.67
C ILE A 57 2.94 9.31 -1.01
N SER A 58 1.77 9.26 -1.63
CA SER A 58 0.99 10.45 -1.98
C SER A 58 0.62 11.27 -0.74
N GLU A 59 0.22 10.62 0.34
CA GLU A 59 -0.08 11.28 1.61
C GLU A 59 1.16 11.93 2.22
N ALA A 60 2.29 11.23 2.21
CA ALA A 60 3.57 11.76 2.69
C ALA A 60 4.02 12.98 1.89
N GLU A 61 3.87 12.94 0.56
CA GLU A 61 4.17 14.08 -0.32
C GLU A 61 3.28 15.29 -0.01
N ARG A 62 1.99 15.08 0.22
CA ARG A 62 1.07 16.16 0.61
C ARG A 62 1.44 16.77 1.96
N LYS A 63 1.78 15.94 2.94
CA LYS A 63 2.25 16.41 4.26
C LYS A 63 3.54 17.21 4.14
N ALA A 64 4.49 16.71 3.34
CA ALA A 64 5.75 17.41 3.09
C ALA A 64 5.53 18.76 2.42
N ALA A 65 4.66 18.82 1.40
CA ALA A 65 4.30 20.07 0.73
C ALA A 65 3.65 21.06 1.68
N SER A 66 2.75 20.58 2.55
CA SER A 66 2.10 21.40 3.57
C SER A 66 3.10 21.97 4.58
N ILE A 67 4.03 21.14 5.05
CA ILE A 67 5.09 21.58 5.98
C ILE A 67 6.00 22.61 5.31
N THR A 68 6.38 22.39 4.07
CA THR A 68 7.21 23.31 3.29
C THR A 68 6.52 24.67 3.11
N GLU A 69 5.23 24.65 2.75
CA GLU A 69 4.45 25.88 2.58
C GLU A 69 4.31 26.65 3.90
N LYS A 70 4.03 25.96 4.98
CA LYS A 70 3.97 26.57 6.32
C LYS A 70 5.30 27.17 6.71
N ALA A 71 6.41 26.47 6.46
CA ALA A 71 7.76 26.99 6.75
C ALA A 71 8.07 28.25 5.95
N LYS A 72 7.63 28.33 4.67
CA LYS A 72 7.78 29.52 3.84
C LYS A 72 7.01 30.71 4.40
N VAL A 73 5.75 30.48 4.79
CA VAL A 73 4.89 31.50 5.35
C VAL A 73 5.46 32.01 6.70
N ASP A 74 5.83 31.10 7.59
CA ASP A 74 6.42 31.42 8.89
C ASP A 74 7.76 32.15 8.72
N GLY A 75 8.60 31.71 7.78
CA GLY A 75 9.87 32.35 7.46
C GLY A 75 9.69 33.78 6.93
N ALA A 76 8.71 33.99 6.04
CA ALA A 76 8.40 35.32 5.53
C ALA A 76 7.89 36.25 6.63
N SER A 77 7.05 35.73 7.55
CA SER A 77 6.57 36.46 8.70
C SER A 77 7.69 36.87 9.65
N LEU A 78 8.60 35.94 9.99
CA LEU A 78 9.77 36.20 10.83
C LEU A 78 10.71 37.24 10.21
N THR A 79 10.94 37.13 8.89
CA THR A 79 11.76 38.10 8.16
C THR A 79 11.16 39.50 8.21
N ARG A 80 9.86 39.63 8.08
CA ARG A 80 9.16 40.91 8.18
C ARG A 80 9.28 41.48 9.59
N GLN A 81 9.04 40.67 10.62
CA GLN A 81 9.19 41.10 12.02
C GLN A 81 10.61 41.57 12.31
N LEU A 82 11.61 40.85 11.83
CA LEU A 82 13.01 41.22 12.01
C LEU A 82 13.34 42.55 11.36
N LYS A 83 12.87 42.78 10.13
CA LYS A 83 13.03 44.06 9.42
C LYS A 83 12.34 45.20 10.13
N ASP A 84 11.13 45.00 10.63
CA ASP A 84 10.37 46.02 11.34
C ASP A 84 11.04 46.36 12.67
N ASN A 85 11.54 45.37 13.39
CA ASN A 85 12.31 45.61 14.64
C ASN A 85 13.61 46.33 14.36
N ALA A 86 14.32 45.99 13.28
CA ALA A 86 15.56 46.67 12.90
C ALA A 86 15.30 48.16 12.55
N LYS A 87 14.22 48.46 11.80
CA LYS A 87 13.82 49.83 11.50
C LYS A 87 13.47 50.62 12.75
N ALA A 88 12.73 50.02 13.68
CA ALA A 88 12.38 50.66 14.91
C ALA A 88 13.63 51.02 15.74
N LYS A 89 14.60 50.11 15.84
CA LYS A 89 15.86 50.32 16.53
C LYS A 89 16.73 51.38 15.84
N GLU A 90 16.78 51.38 14.51
CA GLU A 90 17.45 52.40 13.73
C GLU A 90 16.91 53.78 14.00
N SER A 91 15.59 53.90 13.98
CA SER A 91 14.89 55.17 14.27
C SER A 91 15.22 55.69 15.69
N VAL A 92 15.21 54.81 16.69
CA VAL A 92 15.59 55.17 18.06
C VAL A 92 17.04 55.62 18.15
N ALA A 93 17.94 54.92 17.49
CA ALA A 93 19.38 55.27 17.45
C ALA A 93 19.62 56.64 16.80
N VAL A 94 18.96 56.89 15.65
CA VAL A 94 19.04 58.18 14.93
C VAL A 94 18.54 59.33 15.85
N ASN A 95 17.40 59.13 16.49
CA ASN A 95 16.82 60.14 17.39
C ASN A 95 17.75 60.44 18.60
N LYS A 96 18.37 59.42 19.15
CA LYS A 96 19.35 59.61 20.26
C LYS A 96 20.57 60.41 19.82
N VAL A 97 21.06 60.20 18.63
CA VAL A 97 22.18 60.98 18.07
C VAL A 97 21.75 62.42 17.85
N ILE A 98 20.57 62.67 17.30
CA ILE A 98 20.03 64.01 17.13
C ILE A 98 19.89 64.74 18.46
N GLU A 99 19.32 64.09 19.48
CA GLU A 99 19.19 64.66 20.82
C GLU A 99 20.53 65.00 21.44
N ALA A 100 21.56 64.20 21.23
CA ALA A 100 22.90 64.45 21.74
C ALA A 100 23.61 65.65 21.08
N LEU A 101 23.19 65.98 19.86
CA LEU A 101 23.79 67.08 19.08
C LEU A 101 23.10 68.45 19.34
N VAL A 102 21.92 68.41 19.88
CA VAL A 102 21.15 69.60 20.24
C VAL A 102 21.42 69.95 21.70
#